data_6d1388e6f703772ba647ded4c93f8851
#
_entry.id   6d1388e6f703772ba647ded4c93f8851
#
_cell.length_a   1.000
_cell.length_b   1.000
_cell.length_c   1.000
_cell.angle_alpha   90.00
_cell.angle_beta   90.00
_cell.angle_gamma   90.00
#
_symmetry.space_group_name_H-M   'P 1'
#
loop_
_entity.id
_entity.type
_entity.pdbx_description
1 polymer ?
#
loop_
_entity_poly.entity_id
_entity_poly.type
_entity_poly.pdbx_seq_one_letter_code
_entity_poly.pdbx_strand_id
1 'polypeptide(L)'
;MSNYDYIIGKIMQVAGLYRWACMVFIITNFSLLITHSMSAQSLTLIELNCENLFDCRHDSLKQDMEWTPEGQRKWTPGRYWRKLNNIGQEILSCQQQGVPDLVALVEVENDSCLFDLTRRSLLRGAGYEYLMTQSPDLRGIDVALLYQPLSFRPICYDYLRVIPLEDMRPTRDILYVQGEVISGDTLHVFVVHAPSRFGGEKATRPNRLLVMQRLVEAIRLLPNDAKVIVAGDFNDYADSPSLLFLQENGLYNMTHQAQGTHGVMGTYRYEGQWRSIDHVLVSRALRDSVAQTYVNDSSFLLQEDKKYGGVKPLRTFNGLRYQRGFSDHLPLVVCFQ
;
A
#
# COMPACT_ATOMS: atom_id res chain seq x y z
N MET A 1 -27.59 -31.82 -68.93
CA MET A 1 -27.58 -31.18 -67.57
C MET A 1 -28.93 -30.55 -67.36
N SER A 2 -29.68 -30.99 -66.38
CA SER A 2 -31.01 -30.49 -66.11
C SER A 2 -30.93 -29.11 -65.43
N ASN A 3 -31.97 -28.30 -65.63
CA ASN A 3 -32.08 -27.01 -64.90
C ASN A 3 -31.94 -27.16 -63.36
N TYR A 4 -32.14 -28.37 -62.85
CA TYR A 4 -32.01 -28.72 -61.42
C TYR A 4 -30.54 -28.71 -60.96
N ASP A 5 -29.62 -29.25 -61.77
CA ASP A 5 -28.19 -29.32 -61.38
C ASP A 5 -27.54 -27.91 -61.35
N TYR A 6 -28.01 -27.02 -62.22
CA TYR A 6 -27.54 -25.62 -62.20
C TYR A 6 -28.00 -24.85 -60.98
N ILE A 7 -29.24 -25.06 -60.52
CA ILE A 7 -29.81 -24.41 -59.36
C ILE A 7 -29.12 -24.90 -58.05
N ILE A 8 -28.87 -26.20 -57.95
CA ILE A 8 -28.17 -26.78 -56.77
C ILE A 8 -26.73 -26.28 -56.72
N GLY A 9 -26.02 -26.20 -57.85
CA GLY A 9 -24.66 -25.66 -57.93
C GLY A 9 -24.56 -24.20 -57.46
N LYS A 10 -25.55 -23.35 -57.84
CA LYS A 10 -25.59 -21.97 -57.38
C LYS A 10 -25.89 -21.83 -55.89
N ILE A 11 -26.81 -22.67 -55.35
CA ILE A 11 -27.13 -22.65 -53.93
C ILE A 11 -25.91 -23.07 -53.09
N MET A 12 -25.17 -24.10 -53.51
CA MET A 12 -23.95 -24.53 -52.84
C MET A 12 -22.83 -23.48 -52.89
N GLN A 13 -22.68 -22.75 -54.00
CA GLN A 13 -21.72 -21.64 -54.08
C GLN A 13 -22.07 -20.46 -53.17
N VAL A 14 -23.34 -20.09 -53.06
CA VAL A 14 -23.81 -19.02 -52.17
C VAL A 14 -23.64 -19.47 -50.71
N ALA A 15 -23.96 -20.72 -50.37
CA ALA A 15 -23.75 -21.26 -48.98
C ALA A 15 -22.26 -21.31 -48.61
N GLY A 16 -21.37 -21.61 -49.56
CA GLY A 16 -19.91 -21.55 -49.36
C GLY A 16 -19.41 -20.13 -49.06
N LEU A 17 -19.88 -19.15 -49.82
CA LEU A 17 -19.56 -17.73 -49.61
C LEU A 17 -20.05 -17.21 -48.26
N TYR A 18 -21.25 -17.58 -47.82
CA TYR A 18 -21.76 -17.22 -46.48
C TYR A 18 -20.92 -17.84 -45.36
N ARG A 19 -20.52 -19.10 -45.47
CA ARG A 19 -19.64 -19.76 -44.50
C ARG A 19 -18.28 -19.06 -44.38
N TRP A 20 -17.70 -18.66 -45.52
CA TRP A 20 -16.43 -17.91 -45.55
C TRP A 20 -16.58 -16.50 -44.94
N ALA A 21 -17.66 -15.77 -45.28
CA ALA A 21 -17.92 -14.46 -44.71
C ALA A 21 -18.14 -14.51 -43.19
N CYS A 22 -18.91 -15.49 -42.71
CA CYS A 22 -19.08 -15.68 -41.24
C CYS A 22 -17.78 -16.05 -40.55
N MET A 23 -16.93 -16.90 -41.14
CA MET A 23 -15.65 -17.30 -40.55
C MET A 23 -14.67 -16.12 -40.52
N VAL A 24 -14.58 -15.30 -41.55
CA VAL A 24 -13.75 -14.07 -41.56
C VAL A 24 -14.28 -13.06 -40.56
N PHE A 25 -15.61 -12.90 -40.41
CA PHE A 25 -16.20 -11.99 -39.42
C PHE A 25 -15.95 -12.43 -37.99
N ILE A 26 -15.98 -13.74 -37.69
CA ILE A 26 -15.63 -14.29 -36.36
C ILE A 26 -14.14 -14.10 -36.07
N ILE A 27 -13.25 -14.35 -37.03
CA ILE A 27 -11.80 -14.19 -36.86
C ILE A 27 -11.43 -12.72 -36.66
N THR A 28 -12.03 -11.79 -37.44
CA THR A 28 -11.75 -10.36 -37.28
C THR A 28 -12.30 -9.79 -35.98
N ASN A 29 -13.48 -10.22 -35.52
CA ASN A 29 -14.00 -9.80 -34.19
C ASN A 29 -13.24 -10.41 -33.05
N PHE A 30 -12.77 -11.66 -33.16
CA PHE A 30 -11.90 -12.28 -32.14
C PHE A 30 -10.53 -11.62 -32.08
N SER A 31 -9.95 -11.23 -33.22
CA SER A 31 -8.72 -10.45 -33.27
C SER A 31 -8.88 -9.04 -32.69
N LEU A 32 -10.03 -8.36 -32.96
CA LEU A 32 -10.35 -7.07 -32.34
C LEU A 32 -10.53 -7.18 -30.81
N LEU A 33 -11.14 -8.24 -30.31
CA LEU A 33 -11.27 -8.50 -28.88
C LEU A 33 -9.92 -8.74 -28.21
N ILE A 34 -8.98 -9.42 -28.88
CA ILE A 34 -7.62 -9.65 -28.35
C ILE A 34 -6.79 -8.37 -28.37
N THR A 35 -6.95 -7.50 -29.39
CA THR A 35 -6.21 -6.24 -29.46
C THR A 35 -6.72 -5.18 -28.48
N HIS A 36 -7.97 -5.27 -28.00
CA HIS A 36 -8.49 -4.38 -26.94
C HIS A 36 -8.12 -4.84 -25.52
N SER A 37 -7.47 -5.99 -25.34
CA SER A 37 -7.10 -6.56 -24.03
C SER A 37 -5.65 -6.35 -23.62
N MET A 38 -4.84 -5.63 -24.38
CA MET A 38 -3.52 -5.20 -23.94
C MET A 38 -3.56 -3.73 -23.46
N SER A 39 -4.48 -3.40 -22.58
CA SER A 39 -4.26 -2.32 -21.64
C SER A 39 -3.04 -2.70 -20.80
N ALA A 40 -2.00 -1.91 -20.84
CA ALA A 40 -0.88 -2.07 -19.91
C ALA A 40 -1.49 -2.22 -18.51
N GLN A 41 -1.25 -3.35 -17.87
CA GLN A 41 -1.92 -3.69 -16.63
C GLN A 41 -1.35 -2.78 -15.55
N SER A 42 -2.14 -1.80 -15.14
CA SER A 42 -1.77 -0.86 -14.09
C SER A 42 -1.71 -1.59 -12.75
N LEU A 43 -0.61 -1.44 -12.02
CA LEU A 43 -0.49 -1.87 -10.64
C LEU A 43 -0.70 -0.65 -9.73
N THR A 44 -1.57 -0.78 -8.73
CA THR A 44 -1.79 0.28 -7.74
C THR A 44 -1.25 -0.17 -6.38
N LEU A 45 -0.35 0.65 -5.82
CA LEU A 45 0.16 0.48 -4.47
C LEU A 45 -0.34 1.61 -3.58
N ILE A 46 -0.77 1.24 -2.36
CA ILE A 46 -1.10 2.18 -1.29
C ILE A 46 -0.11 2.00 -0.15
N GLU A 47 0.30 3.09 0.45
CA GLU A 47 0.94 3.15 1.75
C GLU A 47 -0.03 3.80 2.74
N LEU A 48 -0.16 3.19 3.94
CA LEU A 48 -1.06 3.67 4.99
C LEU A 48 -0.52 3.33 6.39
N ASN A 49 -0.29 4.37 7.18
CA ASN A 49 -0.14 4.21 8.63
C ASN A 49 -1.53 4.07 9.27
N CYS A 50 -1.74 2.94 9.96
CA CYS A 50 -3.03 2.60 10.57
C CYS A 50 -3.36 3.39 11.86
N GLU A 51 -2.49 4.25 12.38
CA GLU A 51 -2.64 4.87 13.72
C GLU A 51 -3.00 3.83 14.78
N ASN A 52 -2.10 2.85 15.01
CA ASN A 52 -2.23 1.83 16.04
C ASN A 52 -3.44 0.89 15.88
N LEU A 53 -3.39 0.01 14.89
CA LEU A 53 -4.37 -1.07 14.75
C LEU A 53 -4.05 -2.20 15.76
N PHE A 54 -4.58 -2.09 16.96
CA PHE A 54 -4.50 -3.08 18.02
C PHE A 54 -5.80 -3.88 18.13
N ASP A 55 -5.69 -5.15 18.53
CA ASP A 55 -6.84 -5.90 19.00
C ASP A 55 -7.21 -5.45 20.45
N CYS A 56 -8.06 -6.18 21.17
CA CYS A 56 -8.47 -5.80 22.52
C CYS A 56 -7.80 -6.65 23.59
N ARG A 57 -6.74 -7.40 23.26
CA ARG A 57 -6.09 -8.34 24.16
C ARG A 57 -4.69 -7.85 24.48
N HIS A 58 -4.27 -8.02 25.72
CA HIS A 58 -2.91 -7.71 26.15
C HIS A 58 -1.94 -8.83 25.78
N ASP A 59 -0.85 -8.47 25.09
CA ASP A 59 0.32 -9.34 24.95
C ASP A 59 1.29 -9.06 26.13
N SER A 60 1.51 -10.05 26.97
CA SER A 60 2.38 -9.94 28.13
C SER A 60 3.85 -9.61 27.81
N LEU A 61 4.26 -9.74 26.54
CA LEU A 61 5.60 -9.39 26.06
C LEU A 61 5.69 -7.97 25.51
N LYS A 62 4.56 -7.23 25.45
CA LYS A 62 4.43 -5.91 24.83
C LYS A 62 3.91 -4.86 25.80
N GLN A 63 4.08 -3.60 25.47
CA GLN A 63 3.60 -2.44 26.23
C GLN A 63 2.30 -1.91 25.64
N ASP A 64 1.30 -2.77 25.50
CA ASP A 64 0.05 -2.51 24.79
C ASP A 64 -1.18 -2.36 25.71
N MET A 65 -1.00 -2.41 27.04
CA MET A 65 -2.08 -2.31 28.05
C MET A 65 -3.03 -1.12 27.82
N GLU A 66 -2.54 -0.02 27.24
CA GLU A 66 -3.42 1.12 26.92
C GLU A 66 -4.50 0.78 25.89
N TRP A 67 -4.29 -0.25 25.05
CA TRP A 67 -5.17 -0.72 23.97
C TRP A 67 -6.09 -1.86 24.42
N THR A 68 -6.37 -1.99 25.70
CA THR A 68 -7.34 -2.94 26.24
C THR A 68 -8.63 -2.23 26.69
N PRO A 69 -9.74 -2.95 26.92
CA PRO A 69 -10.98 -2.37 27.47
C PRO A 69 -10.77 -1.71 28.85
N GLU A 70 -9.86 -2.22 29.66
CA GLU A 70 -9.48 -1.72 30.98
C GLU A 70 -8.43 -0.60 30.91
N GLY A 71 -7.68 -0.54 29.81
CA GLY A 71 -6.60 0.42 29.57
C GLY A 71 -7.07 1.87 29.45
N GLN A 72 -6.11 2.80 29.39
CA GLN A 72 -6.40 4.25 29.37
C GLN A 72 -7.26 4.68 28.19
N ARG A 73 -7.12 4.03 27.03
CA ARG A 73 -7.90 4.33 25.81
C ARG A 73 -9.29 3.71 25.81
N LYS A 74 -9.60 2.83 26.80
CA LYS A 74 -10.88 2.08 26.82
C LYS A 74 -11.15 1.40 25.48
N TRP A 75 -10.15 0.66 24.97
CA TRP A 75 -10.17 0.05 23.66
C TRP A 75 -11.07 -1.20 23.63
N THR A 76 -12.37 -0.97 23.48
CA THR A 76 -13.39 -2.02 23.49
C THR A 76 -13.49 -2.73 22.13
N PRO A 77 -14.06 -3.96 22.06
CA PRO A 77 -14.33 -4.64 20.80
C PRO A 77 -15.11 -3.78 19.79
N GLY A 78 -16.07 -2.98 20.24
CA GLY A 78 -16.81 -2.08 19.36
C GLY A 78 -15.96 -0.97 18.73
N ARG A 79 -14.91 -0.48 19.41
CA ARG A 79 -13.95 0.47 18.86
C ARG A 79 -13.00 -0.22 17.88
N TYR A 80 -12.52 -1.39 18.20
CA TYR A 80 -11.69 -2.23 17.35
C TYR A 80 -12.37 -2.54 16.01
N TRP A 81 -13.58 -3.08 16.04
CA TRP A 81 -14.34 -3.37 14.81
C TRP A 81 -14.66 -2.13 13.97
N ARG A 82 -14.88 -1.00 14.61
CA ARG A 82 -15.02 0.27 13.90
C ARG A 82 -13.70 0.67 13.22
N LYS A 83 -12.58 0.54 13.91
CA LYS A 83 -11.25 0.83 13.35
C LYS A 83 -10.94 -0.03 12.14
N LEU A 84 -11.19 -1.34 12.23
CA LEU A 84 -11.04 -2.27 11.10
C LEU A 84 -11.89 -1.83 9.89
N ASN A 85 -13.16 -1.50 10.10
CA ASN A 85 -14.03 -1.04 9.02
C ASN A 85 -13.61 0.32 8.46
N ASN A 86 -13.11 1.22 9.30
CA ASN A 86 -12.58 2.51 8.87
C ASN A 86 -11.35 2.32 7.96
N ILE A 87 -10.38 1.50 8.37
CA ILE A 87 -9.20 1.15 7.53
C ILE A 87 -9.66 0.50 6.23
N GLY A 88 -10.61 -0.43 6.29
CA GLY A 88 -11.18 -1.04 5.09
C GLY A 88 -11.82 -0.02 4.14
N GLN A 89 -12.60 0.94 4.66
CA GLN A 89 -13.18 2.03 3.88
C GLN A 89 -12.11 2.94 3.27
N GLU A 90 -11.07 3.24 4.03
CA GLU A 90 -9.94 4.06 3.62
C GLU A 90 -9.20 3.43 2.43
N ILE A 91 -8.86 2.13 2.51
CA ILE A 91 -8.23 1.38 1.43
C ILE A 91 -9.13 1.35 0.18
N LEU A 92 -10.42 1.01 0.34
CA LEU A 92 -11.36 0.92 -0.78
C LEU A 92 -11.59 2.27 -1.47
N SER A 93 -11.43 3.39 -0.77
CA SER A 93 -11.59 4.72 -1.35
C SER A 93 -10.41 5.20 -2.19
N CYS A 94 -9.28 4.51 -2.16
CA CYS A 94 -8.09 4.88 -2.92
C CYS A 94 -8.17 4.50 -4.41
N GLN A 95 -9.16 3.74 -4.82
CA GLN A 95 -9.35 3.36 -6.22
C GLN A 95 -10.82 3.40 -6.60
N GLN A 96 -11.14 3.99 -7.75
CA GLN A 96 -12.53 4.13 -8.19
C GLN A 96 -13.13 2.83 -8.74
N GLN A 97 -12.30 1.98 -9.35
CA GLN A 97 -12.71 0.71 -9.92
C GLN A 97 -11.78 -0.39 -9.42
N GLY A 98 -12.38 -1.47 -8.89
CA GLY A 98 -11.62 -2.56 -8.30
C GLY A 98 -11.10 -2.24 -6.88
N VAL A 99 -10.01 -2.88 -6.52
CA VAL A 99 -9.30 -2.69 -5.26
C VAL A 99 -7.80 -2.55 -5.53
N PRO A 100 -7.05 -1.80 -4.72
CA PRO A 100 -5.60 -1.68 -4.89
C PRO A 100 -4.89 -3.03 -4.90
N ASP A 101 -3.86 -3.18 -5.71
CA ASP A 101 -3.14 -4.45 -5.86
C ASP A 101 -2.25 -4.76 -4.67
N LEU A 102 -1.58 -3.73 -4.15
CA LEU A 102 -0.69 -3.81 -3.00
C LEU A 102 -1.06 -2.74 -1.97
N VAL A 103 -1.05 -3.11 -0.68
CA VAL A 103 -1.27 -2.18 0.42
C VAL A 103 -0.18 -2.39 1.47
N ALA A 104 0.75 -1.46 1.56
CA ALA A 104 1.76 -1.40 2.61
C ALA A 104 1.15 -0.76 3.86
N LEU A 105 0.99 -1.55 4.92
CA LEU A 105 0.42 -1.10 6.18
C LEU A 105 1.52 -1.00 7.24
N VAL A 106 1.46 0.05 8.04
CA VAL A 106 2.30 0.17 9.24
C VAL A 106 1.43 0.44 10.46
N GLU A 107 1.98 0.22 11.66
CA GLU A 107 1.27 0.26 12.94
C GLU A 107 0.15 -0.78 13.07
N VAL A 108 0.41 -2.00 12.63
CA VAL A 108 -0.44 -3.19 12.84
C VAL A 108 0.13 -4.04 13.95
N GLU A 109 -0.69 -4.48 14.89
CA GLU A 109 -0.22 -5.23 16.06
C GLU A 109 0.17 -6.67 15.71
N ASN A 110 -0.76 -7.43 15.11
CA ASN A 110 -0.60 -8.88 14.99
C ASN A 110 -1.41 -9.48 13.83
N ASP A 111 -1.20 -10.78 13.60
CA ASP A 111 -1.89 -11.58 12.59
C ASP A 111 -3.41 -11.56 12.77
N SER A 112 -3.91 -11.57 14.02
CA SER A 112 -5.37 -11.52 14.28
C SER A 112 -5.99 -10.24 13.74
N CYS A 113 -5.30 -9.10 13.84
CA CYS A 113 -5.74 -7.82 13.29
C CYS A 113 -5.86 -7.88 11.75
N LEU A 114 -4.89 -8.48 11.08
CA LEU A 114 -4.92 -8.63 9.62
C LEU A 114 -5.94 -9.65 9.15
N PHE A 115 -6.08 -10.77 9.87
CA PHE A 115 -7.13 -11.74 9.59
C PHE A 115 -8.52 -11.11 9.71
N ASP A 116 -8.79 -10.38 10.79
CA ASP A 116 -10.06 -9.68 10.98
C ASP A 116 -10.28 -8.59 9.92
N LEU A 117 -9.22 -7.84 9.56
CA LEU A 117 -9.26 -6.82 8.51
C LEU A 117 -9.61 -7.43 7.16
N THR A 118 -8.92 -8.51 6.74
CA THR A 118 -9.06 -9.06 5.39
C THR A 118 -10.22 -10.05 5.26
N ARG A 119 -10.64 -10.74 6.35
CA ARG A 119 -11.66 -11.81 6.30
C ARG A 119 -12.99 -11.42 6.91
N ARG A 120 -13.06 -10.41 7.77
CA ARG A 120 -14.26 -10.10 8.58
C ARG A 120 -14.72 -8.65 8.51
N SER A 121 -13.85 -7.71 8.12
CA SER A 121 -14.19 -6.28 7.97
C SER A 121 -14.87 -5.98 6.62
N LEU A 122 -14.95 -4.71 6.26
CA LEU A 122 -15.39 -4.26 4.93
C LEU A 122 -14.53 -4.87 3.80
N LEU A 123 -13.26 -5.21 4.06
CA LEU A 123 -12.36 -5.82 3.06
C LEU A 123 -12.62 -7.31 2.81
N ARG A 124 -13.52 -7.98 3.55
CA ARG A 124 -13.75 -9.44 3.41
C ARG A 124 -14.09 -9.91 1.99
N GLY A 125 -14.68 -9.03 1.18
CA GLY A 125 -15.01 -9.30 -0.23
C GLY A 125 -13.91 -8.94 -1.22
N ALA A 126 -12.84 -8.31 -0.77
CA ALA A 126 -11.76 -7.84 -1.63
C ALA A 126 -10.75 -8.94 -2.00
N GLY A 127 -10.71 -10.06 -1.28
CA GLY A 127 -9.85 -11.20 -1.62
C GLY A 127 -8.36 -11.00 -1.30
N TYR A 128 -8.00 -10.07 -0.42
CA TYR A 128 -6.61 -9.86 -0.03
C TYR A 128 -6.02 -11.04 0.73
N GLU A 129 -4.79 -11.40 0.39
CA GLU A 129 -3.84 -12.13 1.21
C GLU A 129 -2.85 -11.16 1.85
N TYR A 130 -2.06 -11.60 2.84
CA TYR A 130 -1.14 -10.72 3.53
C TYR A 130 0.12 -11.43 4.03
N LEU A 131 1.17 -10.63 4.23
CA LEU A 131 2.41 -10.96 4.94
C LEU A 131 2.68 -9.86 5.95
N MET A 132 3.20 -10.20 7.15
CA MET A 132 3.59 -9.22 8.16
C MET A 132 4.82 -9.66 8.93
N THR A 133 5.54 -8.71 9.51
CA THR A 133 6.66 -8.97 10.42
C THR A 133 6.18 -9.39 11.81
N GLN A 134 7.11 -9.92 12.60
CA GLN A 134 6.99 -10.09 14.04
C GLN A 134 8.26 -9.54 14.69
N SER A 135 8.26 -8.25 14.93
CA SER A 135 9.44 -7.51 15.34
C SER A 135 9.58 -7.40 16.87
N PRO A 136 10.79 -7.07 17.36
CA PRO A 136 11.04 -6.89 18.80
C PRO A 136 10.55 -5.54 19.33
N ASP A 137 9.81 -4.74 18.55
CA ASP A 137 9.24 -3.48 19.00
C ASP A 137 8.42 -3.67 20.27
N LEU A 138 8.73 -2.88 21.31
CA LEU A 138 8.11 -3.04 22.63
C LEU A 138 6.65 -2.55 22.66
N ARG A 139 6.26 -1.65 21.75
CA ARG A 139 4.85 -1.23 21.62
C ARG A 139 3.97 -2.36 21.10
N GLY A 140 4.57 -3.32 20.36
CA GLY A 140 3.84 -4.39 19.71
C GLY A 140 3.22 -3.98 18.37
N ILE A 141 3.87 -3.10 17.61
CA ILE A 141 3.43 -2.73 16.26
C ILE A 141 4.42 -3.23 15.23
N ASP A 142 3.89 -3.61 14.09
CA ASP A 142 4.60 -4.22 12.98
C ASP A 142 4.23 -3.58 11.65
N VAL A 143 4.83 -4.07 10.57
CA VAL A 143 4.54 -3.70 9.19
C VAL A 143 3.98 -4.89 8.43
N ALA A 144 3.11 -4.62 7.46
CA ALA A 144 2.46 -5.64 6.68
C ALA A 144 2.31 -5.23 5.21
N LEU A 145 2.18 -6.23 4.34
CA LEU A 145 1.81 -6.06 2.94
C LEU A 145 0.55 -6.88 2.67
N LEU A 146 -0.57 -6.21 2.35
CA LEU A 146 -1.70 -6.88 1.73
C LEU A 146 -1.46 -6.92 0.22
N TYR A 147 -1.87 -8.00 -0.42
CA TYR A 147 -1.73 -8.15 -1.87
C TYR A 147 -2.92 -8.87 -2.50
N GLN A 148 -3.21 -8.55 -3.75
CA GLN A 148 -4.17 -9.24 -4.59
C GLN A 148 -3.49 -10.44 -5.25
N PRO A 149 -3.90 -11.69 -4.96
CA PRO A 149 -3.24 -12.89 -5.51
C PRO A 149 -3.26 -12.98 -7.04
N LEU A 150 -4.22 -12.29 -7.69
CA LEU A 150 -4.30 -12.24 -9.15
C LEU A 150 -3.32 -11.24 -9.78
N SER A 151 -2.90 -10.20 -9.03
CA SER A 151 -1.99 -9.15 -9.53
C SER A 151 -0.55 -9.37 -9.08
N PHE A 152 -0.36 -9.97 -7.91
CA PHE A 152 0.95 -10.18 -7.30
C PHE A 152 1.03 -11.53 -6.60
N ARG A 153 2.00 -12.34 -6.96
CA ARG A 153 2.25 -13.66 -6.39
C ARG A 153 3.58 -13.69 -5.66
N PRO A 154 3.61 -13.69 -4.31
CA PRO A 154 4.84 -13.83 -3.55
C PRO A 154 5.61 -15.11 -3.93
N ILE A 155 6.92 -14.97 -4.13
CA ILE A 155 7.88 -16.05 -4.39
C ILE A 155 8.65 -16.38 -3.10
N CYS A 156 9.15 -15.33 -2.44
CA CYS A 156 9.79 -15.42 -1.12
C CYS A 156 9.61 -14.13 -0.34
N TYR A 157 9.80 -14.19 0.97
CA TYR A 157 9.81 -13.03 1.87
C TYR A 157 10.80 -13.23 3.00
N ASP A 158 11.22 -12.12 3.61
CA ASP A 158 12.13 -12.11 4.75
C ASP A 158 11.84 -10.92 5.68
N TYR A 159 12.26 -11.03 6.92
CA TYR A 159 12.18 -10.00 7.95
C TYR A 159 13.59 -9.48 8.24
N LEU A 160 13.89 -8.31 7.69
CA LEU A 160 15.21 -7.72 7.84
C LEU A 160 15.33 -7.09 9.24
N ARG A 161 15.95 -7.81 10.15
CA ARG A 161 16.18 -7.35 11.52
C ARG A 161 17.04 -6.08 11.54
N VAL A 162 16.56 -5.05 12.24
CA VAL A 162 17.34 -3.86 12.56
C VAL A 162 17.97 -4.05 13.95
N ILE A 163 19.29 -4.19 13.98
CA ILE A 163 20.03 -4.29 15.26
C ILE A 163 20.13 -2.89 15.85
N PRO A 164 19.55 -2.64 17.04
CA PRO A 164 19.51 -1.29 17.60
C PRO A 164 20.92 -0.81 18.02
N LEU A 165 21.13 0.51 17.98
CA LEU A 165 22.28 1.18 18.61
C LEU A 165 22.16 1.05 20.15
N GLU A 166 23.24 1.32 20.88
CA GLU A 166 23.33 1.14 22.34
C GLU A 166 22.18 1.81 23.10
N ASP A 167 21.81 3.04 22.74
CA ASP A 167 20.73 3.80 23.36
C ASP A 167 19.39 3.72 22.61
N MET A 168 19.29 2.88 21.59
CA MET A 168 18.10 2.73 20.77
C MET A 168 17.23 1.59 21.31
N ARG A 169 15.93 1.86 21.50
CA ARG A 169 14.97 0.79 21.79
C ARG A 169 14.85 -0.16 20.59
N PRO A 170 14.57 -1.45 20.81
CA PRO A 170 14.18 -2.35 19.73
C PRO A 170 13.11 -1.72 18.85
N THR A 171 13.24 -1.88 17.54
CA THR A 171 12.34 -1.29 16.55
C THR A 171 11.79 -2.36 15.62
N ARG A 172 10.91 -1.93 14.70
CA ARG A 172 10.29 -2.79 13.70
C ARG A 172 11.33 -3.33 12.73
N ASP A 173 11.13 -4.57 12.32
CA ASP A 173 11.84 -5.15 11.19
C ASP A 173 11.32 -4.53 9.89
N ILE A 174 12.12 -4.61 8.83
CA ILE A 174 11.67 -4.27 7.48
C ILE A 174 11.10 -5.54 6.85
N LEU A 175 9.87 -5.51 6.37
CA LEU A 175 9.31 -6.60 5.58
C LEU A 175 9.87 -6.53 4.16
N TYR A 176 10.48 -7.59 3.69
CA TYR A 176 10.87 -7.79 2.30
C TYR A 176 10.01 -8.86 1.66
N VAL A 177 9.47 -8.58 0.47
CA VAL A 177 8.70 -9.54 -0.33
C VAL A 177 9.17 -9.48 -1.77
N GLN A 178 9.61 -10.62 -2.29
CA GLN A 178 9.83 -10.82 -3.72
C GLN A 178 8.61 -11.51 -4.31
N GLY A 179 8.03 -10.98 -5.35
CA GLY A 179 6.87 -11.57 -6.02
C GLY A 179 6.85 -11.31 -7.51
N GLU A 180 6.04 -12.07 -8.21
CA GLU A 180 5.79 -11.96 -9.64
C GLU A 180 4.49 -11.20 -9.87
N VAL A 181 4.53 -10.20 -10.75
CA VAL A 181 3.34 -9.51 -11.25
C VAL A 181 2.83 -10.15 -12.54
N ILE A 182 1.61 -9.81 -12.98
CA ILE A 182 0.96 -10.48 -14.12
C ILE A 182 1.78 -10.37 -15.42
N SER A 183 2.59 -9.32 -15.60
CA SER A 183 3.50 -9.21 -16.75
C SER A 183 4.60 -10.28 -16.78
N GLY A 184 4.77 -11.08 -15.71
CA GLY A 184 5.87 -12.01 -15.51
C GLY A 184 7.12 -11.36 -14.92
N ASP A 185 7.08 -10.06 -14.65
CA ASP A 185 8.20 -9.35 -14.02
C ASP A 185 8.29 -9.69 -12.54
N THR A 186 9.52 -9.74 -12.02
CA THR A 186 9.78 -9.86 -10.59
C THR A 186 9.82 -8.47 -9.96
N LEU A 187 9.04 -8.29 -8.92
CA LEU A 187 8.98 -7.08 -8.11
C LEU A 187 9.52 -7.35 -6.70
N HIS A 188 10.34 -6.45 -6.19
CA HIS A 188 10.89 -6.49 -4.84
C HIS A 188 10.26 -5.37 -4.00
N VAL A 189 9.41 -5.72 -3.04
CA VAL A 189 8.69 -4.77 -2.20
C VAL A 189 9.26 -4.78 -0.79
N PHE A 190 9.61 -3.60 -0.28
CA PHE A 190 10.02 -3.39 1.09
C PHE A 190 8.99 -2.51 1.80
N VAL A 191 8.52 -2.94 2.98
CA VAL A 191 7.66 -2.13 3.85
C VAL A 191 8.44 -1.73 5.08
N VAL A 192 8.48 -0.42 5.35
CA VAL A 192 9.32 0.20 6.38
C VAL A 192 8.48 1.01 7.35
N HIS A 193 8.78 0.92 8.64
CA HIS A 193 8.31 1.89 9.63
C HIS A 193 9.49 2.34 10.49
N ALA A 194 10.09 3.45 10.15
CA ALA A 194 11.25 3.98 10.82
C ALA A 194 10.93 4.54 12.23
N PRO A 195 11.91 4.63 13.13
CA PRO A 195 11.72 5.22 14.46
C PRO A 195 11.20 6.64 14.43
N SER A 196 10.25 6.94 15.33
CA SER A 196 9.59 8.23 15.41
C SER A 196 10.56 9.37 15.79
N ARG A 197 10.14 10.61 15.51
CA ARG A 197 10.85 11.83 15.92
C ARG A 197 10.63 12.20 17.39
N PHE A 198 9.85 11.40 18.12
CA PHE A 198 9.58 11.62 19.54
C PHE A 198 10.87 11.63 20.36
N GLY A 199 11.03 12.62 21.23
CA GLY A 199 12.28 12.86 21.96
C GLY A 199 13.24 13.84 21.26
N GLY A 200 12.88 14.33 20.08
CA GLY A 200 13.63 15.32 19.31
C GLY A 200 14.19 14.75 18.01
N GLU A 201 14.01 15.51 16.93
CA GLU A 201 14.39 15.09 15.58
C GLU A 201 15.89 14.77 15.50
N LYS A 202 16.76 15.66 16.03
CA LYS A 202 18.22 15.47 16.00
C LYS A 202 18.68 14.28 16.82
N ALA A 203 18.08 14.04 17.99
CA ALA A 203 18.44 12.94 18.86
C ALA A 203 18.07 11.57 18.26
N THR A 204 16.93 11.49 17.55
CA THR A 204 16.41 10.24 16.96
C THR A 204 16.85 10.00 15.52
N ARG A 205 17.50 10.98 14.87
CA ARG A 205 18.00 10.88 13.48
C ARG A 205 18.92 9.67 13.23
N PRO A 206 19.90 9.36 14.11
CA PRO A 206 20.77 8.20 13.91
C PRO A 206 19.97 6.88 13.79
N ASN A 207 18.88 6.76 14.57
CA ASN A 207 18.04 5.57 14.58
C ASN A 207 17.32 5.37 13.24
N ARG A 208 16.80 6.46 12.63
CA ARG A 208 16.18 6.41 11.30
C ARG A 208 17.20 6.09 10.22
N LEU A 209 18.38 6.73 10.29
CA LEU A 209 19.46 6.47 9.33
C LEU A 209 19.93 5.01 9.38
N LEU A 210 20.00 4.39 10.58
CA LEU A 210 20.33 2.97 10.73
C LEU A 210 19.35 2.06 9.98
N VAL A 211 18.05 2.35 10.06
CA VAL A 211 17.03 1.59 9.31
C VAL A 211 17.26 1.73 7.80
N MET A 212 17.58 2.94 7.32
CA MET A 212 17.86 3.17 5.90
C MET A 212 19.15 2.48 5.44
N GLN A 213 20.17 2.43 6.28
CA GLN A 213 21.41 1.68 6.01
C GLN A 213 21.10 0.19 5.87
N ARG A 214 20.32 -0.39 6.79
CA ARG A 214 19.91 -1.79 6.72
C ARG A 214 19.11 -2.11 5.45
N LEU A 215 18.21 -1.20 5.04
CA LEU A 215 17.45 -1.30 3.80
C LEU A 215 18.38 -1.30 2.57
N VAL A 216 19.30 -0.33 2.48
CA VAL A 216 20.25 -0.22 1.37
C VAL A 216 21.18 -1.44 1.27
N GLU A 217 21.63 -1.97 2.42
CA GLU A 217 22.41 -3.22 2.46
C GLU A 217 21.65 -4.38 1.78
N ALA A 218 20.37 -4.54 2.09
CA ALA A 218 19.54 -5.59 1.48
C ALA A 218 19.30 -5.33 -0.01
N ILE A 219 19.03 -4.11 -0.43
CA ILE A 219 18.81 -3.75 -1.84
C ILE A 219 20.08 -3.99 -2.66
N ARG A 220 21.27 -3.74 -2.11
CA ARG A 220 22.55 -3.99 -2.80
C ARG A 220 22.84 -5.47 -3.11
N LEU A 221 22.14 -6.40 -2.46
CA LEU A 221 22.23 -7.83 -2.75
C LEU A 221 21.35 -8.25 -3.94
N LEU A 222 20.46 -7.38 -4.41
CA LEU A 222 19.59 -7.62 -5.55
C LEU A 222 20.34 -7.34 -6.88
N PRO A 223 19.85 -7.86 -8.01
CA PRO A 223 20.36 -7.46 -9.33
C PRO A 223 20.30 -5.94 -9.55
N ASN A 224 21.26 -5.40 -10.30
CA ASN A 224 21.36 -3.95 -10.55
C ASN A 224 20.15 -3.35 -11.26
N ASP A 225 19.42 -4.16 -12.01
CA ASP A 225 18.19 -3.80 -12.74
C ASP A 225 16.92 -4.27 -12.01
N ALA A 226 17.02 -4.65 -10.74
CA ALA A 226 15.89 -5.10 -9.95
C ALA A 226 14.81 -4.01 -9.87
N LYS A 227 13.56 -4.42 -10.05
CA LYS A 227 12.37 -3.59 -9.88
C LYS A 227 12.02 -3.53 -8.39
N VAL A 228 12.45 -2.46 -7.72
CA VAL A 228 12.33 -2.30 -6.26
C VAL A 228 11.31 -1.19 -5.94
N ILE A 229 10.41 -1.49 -5.00
CA ILE A 229 9.54 -0.52 -4.32
C ILE A 229 9.87 -0.53 -2.84
N VAL A 230 10.03 0.65 -2.25
CA VAL A 230 10.11 0.85 -0.80
C VAL A 230 8.97 1.76 -0.39
N ALA A 231 8.06 1.28 0.44
CA ALA A 231 6.89 2.02 0.92
C ALA A 231 6.83 2.00 2.45
N GLY A 232 6.32 3.08 3.06
CA GLY A 232 6.10 3.10 4.50
C GLY A 232 6.19 4.49 5.12
N ASP A 233 6.07 4.52 6.45
CA ASP A 233 6.30 5.69 7.29
C ASP A 233 7.78 5.78 7.67
N PHE A 234 8.47 6.74 7.07
CA PHE A 234 9.89 7.02 7.34
C PHE A 234 10.09 7.90 8.56
N ASN A 235 9.02 8.47 9.11
CA ASN A 235 9.07 9.46 10.19
C ASN A 235 10.03 10.63 9.90
N ASP A 236 10.32 10.88 8.62
CA ASP A 236 11.21 11.93 8.13
C ASP A 236 10.67 12.55 6.83
N TYR A 237 11.03 13.79 6.57
CA TYR A 237 10.63 14.51 5.37
C TYR A 237 11.54 14.15 4.19
N ALA A 238 11.10 14.43 2.96
CA ALA A 238 11.84 14.12 1.74
C ALA A 238 13.24 14.77 1.67
N ASP A 239 13.44 15.90 2.36
CA ASP A 239 14.70 16.65 2.48
C ASP A 239 15.54 16.26 3.71
N SER A 240 15.12 15.26 4.49
CA SER A 240 15.85 14.79 5.67
C SER A 240 17.01 13.86 5.29
N PRO A 241 18.07 13.79 6.12
CA PRO A 241 19.26 12.98 5.81
C PRO A 241 18.98 11.51 5.51
N SER A 242 17.98 10.90 6.15
CA SER A 242 17.58 9.51 5.91
C SER A 242 17.03 9.31 4.50
N LEU A 243 16.19 10.21 4.00
CA LEU A 243 15.61 10.15 2.64
C LEU A 243 16.65 10.52 1.58
N LEU A 244 17.48 11.51 1.84
CA LEU A 244 18.60 11.88 0.96
C LEU A 244 19.60 10.73 0.82
N PHE A 245 19.92 10.03 1.91
CA PHE A 245 20.75 8.83 1.87
C PHE A 245 20.20 7.74 0.94
N LEU A 246 18.88 7.51 0.95
CA LEU A 246 18.25 6.55 0.03
C LEU A 246 18.38 7.01 -1.43
N GLN A 247 18.21 8.31 -1.70
CA GLN A 247 18.34 8.86 -3.05
C GLN A 247 19.78 8.79 -3.55
N GLU A 248 20.77 9.07 -2.71
CA GLU A 248 22.20 8.91 -3.02
C GLU A 248 22.57 7.44 -3.31
N ASN A 249 21.77 6.49 -2.80
CA ASN A 249 21.93 5.06 -3.06
C ASN A 249 21.02 4.54 -4.19
N GLY A 250 20.54 5.42 -5.08
CA GLY A 250 19.89 5.06 -6.33
C GLY A 250 18.39 4.82 -6.25
N LEU A 251 17.73 5.21 -5.17
CA LEU A 251 16.28 5.20 -5.04
C LEU A 251 15.69 6.59 -5.40
N TYR A 252 14.54 6.59 -6.03
CA TYR A 252 13.82 7.80 -6.44
C TYR A 252 12.55 7.96 -5.60
N ASN A 253 12.44 9.05 -4.85
CA ASN A 253 11.21 9.35 -4.09
C ASN A 253 10.14 9.86 -5.05
N MET A 254 9.17 9.02 -5.37
CA MET A 254 8.10 9.33 -6.33
C MET A 254 6.99 10.17 -5.72
N THR A 255 6.92 10.26 -4.40
CA THR A 255 5.77 10.83 -3.66
C THR A 255 6.10 12.14 -2.93
N HIS A 256 7.30 12.68 -3.12
CA HIS A 256 7.75 13.91 -2.43
C HIS A 256 6.88 15.15 -2.73
N GLN A 257 6.11 15.14 -3.82
CA GLN A 257 5.17 16.20 -4.21
C GLN A 257 3.72 15.73 -4.26
N ALA A 258 3.41 14.51 -3.76
CA ALA A 258 2.06 14.00 -3.74
C ALA A 258 1.17 14.87 -2.84
N GLN A 259 0.01 15.24 -3.35
CA GLN A 259 -0.98 16.10 -2.70
C GLN A 259 -2.38 15.54 -2.91
N GLY A 260 -3.31 15.98 -2.08
CA GLY A 260 -4.74 15.77 -2.27
C GLY A 260 -5.41 16.90 -3.05
N THR A 261 -6.73 16.85 -3.13
CA THR A 261 -7.56 17.81 -3.88
C THR A 261 -8.32 18.80 -2.99
N HIS A 262 -8.42 18.53 -1.68
CA HIS A 262 -9.18 19.34 -0.70
C HIS A 262 -8.26 20.22 0.17
N GLY A 263 -7.15 20.70 -0.38
CA GLY A 263 -6.17 21.53 0.33
C GLY A 263 -5.19 20.74 1.21
N VAL A 264 -5.08 19.45 0.96
CA VAL A 264 -4.10 18.55 1.58
C VAL A 264 -2.81 18.58 0.79
N MET A 265 -1.69 18.93 1.47
CA MET A 265 -0.38 19.12 0.86
C MET A 265 0.65 18.09 1.33
N GLY A 266 0.19 16.94 1.88
CA GLY A 266 1.03 15.87 2.38
C GLY A 266 0.22 14.87 3.18
N THR A 267 0.86 13.81 3.65
CA THR A 267 0.20 12.68 4.34
C THR A 267 -0.09 12.96 5.82
N TYR A 268 0.66 13.88 6.43
CA TYR A 268 0.62 14.16 7.87
C TYR A 268 0.50 15.66 8.14
N ARG A 269 -0.28 16.03 9.17
CA ARG A 269 -0.43 17.44 9.57
C ARG A 269 -0.01 17.65 11.02
N TYR A 270 1.01 18.48 11.20
CA TYR A 270 1.52 18.86 12.51
C TYR A 270 1.53 20.40 12.67
N GLU A 271 0.97 20.89 13.78
CA GLU A 271 0.90 22.33 14.09
C GLU A 271 0.38 23.20 12.93
N GLY A 272 -0.63 22.69 12.22
CA GLY A 272 -1.27 23.40 11.10
C GLY A 272 -0.52 23.27 9.77
N GLN A 273 0.65 22.65 9.73
CA GLN A 273 1.44 22.46 8.53
C GLN A 273 1.29 21.05 7.99
N TRP A 274 0.99 20.94 6.70
CA TRP A 274 1.01 19.68 5.97
C TRP A 274 2.44 19.34 5.54
N ARG A 275 2.85 18.11 5.78
CA ARG A 275 4.08 17.52 5.26
C ARG A 275 3.90 16.02 5.07
N SER A 276 4.72 15.40 4.22
CA SER A 276 4.75 13.94 4.10
C SER A 276 5.91 13.38 4.90
N ILE A 277 5.62 12.37 5.71
CA ILE A 277 6.58 11.50 6.40
C ILE A 277 6.44 10.06 5.94
N ASP A 278 5.37 9.80 5.19
CA ASP A 278 5.10 8.58 4.45
C ASP A 278 5.61 8.77 3.02
N HIS A 279 6.32 7.78 2.48
CA HIS A 279 6.92 7.88 1.16
C HIS A 279 6.86 6.54 0.41
N VAL A 280 6.87 6.64 -0.92
CA VAL A 280 7.13 5.52 -1.80
C VAL A 280 8.34 5.89 -2.67
N LEU A 281 9.40 5.09 -2.54
CA LEU A 281 10.60 5.20 -3.36
C LEU A 281 10.69 3.98 -4.27
N VAL A 282 11.27 4.18 -5.45
CA VAL A 282 11.45 3.11 -6.43
C VAL A 282 12.89 3.08 -6.97
N SER A 283 13.33 1.91 -7.45
CA SER A 283 14.57 1.79 -8.20
C SER A 283 14.47 2.47 -9.57
N ARG A 284 15.62 2.70 -10.21
CA ARG A 284 15.69 3.25 -11.57
C ARG A 284 14.83 2.47 -12.56
N ALA A 285 14.77 1.13 -12.42
CA ALA A 285 14.01 0.26 -13.32
C ALA A 285 12.49 0.50 -13.30
N LEU A 286 11.95 1.10 -12.20
CA LEU A 286 10.52 1.40 -12.05
C LEU A 286 10.18 2.89 -12.17
N ARG A 287 11.18 3.79 -12.20
CA ARG A 287 10.92 5.22 -12.15
C ARG A 287 9.97 5.70 -13.24
N ASP A 288 10.21 5.26 -14.46
CA ASP A 288 9.47 5.74 -15.63
C ASP A 288 8.12 5.01 -15.82
N SER A 289 7.83 3.96 -15.03
CA SER A 289 6.53 3.28 -14.97
C SER A 289 5.55 3.91 -13.97
N VAL A 290 5.99 4.84 -13.12
CA VAL A 290 5.08 5.57 -12.22
C VAL A 290 4.28 6.60 -13.00
N ALA A 291 2.99 6.33 -13.17
CA ALA A 291 2.06 7.17 -13.93
C ALA A 291 1.45 8.29 -13.11
N GLN A 292 1.10 7.99 -11.85
CA GLN A 292 0.42 8.94 -10.97
C GLN A 292 0.78 8.68 -9.51
N THR A 293 0.88 9.78 -8.73
CA THR A 293 1.01 9.75 -7.27
C THR A 293 0.09 10.81 -6.66
N TYR A 294 -0.61 10.46 -5.60
CA TYR A 294 -1.48 11.40 -4.88
C TYR A 294 -1.72 10.97 -3.44
N VAL A 295 -2.18 11.89 -2.62
CA VAL A 295 -2.69 11.64 -1.28
C VAL A 295 -4.21 11.50 -1.37
N ASN A 296 -4.77 10.38 -0.89
CA ASN A 296 -6.22 10.23 -0.81
C ASN A 296 -6.76 11.09 0.33
N ASP A 297 -7.39 12.19 -0.03
CA ASP A 297 -7.99 13.14 0.88
C ASP A 297 -9.53 13.16 0.77
N SER A 298 -10.14 12.00 0.56
CA SER A 298 -11.59 11.85 0.56
C SER A 298 -12.21 12.58 1.74
N SER A 299 -13.29 13.32 1.53
CA SER A 299 -13.87 14.24 2.51
C SER A 299 -14.20 13.60 3.87
N PHE A 300 -14.53 12.30 3.89
CA PHE A 300 -14.80 11.56 5.12
C PHE A 300 -13.54 11.27 5.96
N LEU A 301 -12.33 11.35 5.37
CA LEU A 301 -11.05 11.22 6.07
C LEU A 301 -10.64 12.51 6.78
N LEU A 302 -11.33 13.62 6.52
CA LEU A 302 -10.94 14.95 6.97
C LEU A 302 -11.91 15.51 8.01
N GLN A 303 -11.40 16.38 8.84
CA GLN A 303 -12.17 17.22 9.73
C GLN A 303 -11.63 18.66 9.72
N GLU A 304 -12.45 19.63 10.12
CA GLU A 304 -12.03 21.00 10.31
C GLU A 304 -10.93 21.10 11.38
N ASP A 305 -9.87 21.82 11.10
CA ASP A 305 -8.87 22.18 12.11
C ASP A 305 -9.20 23.53 12.74
N LYS A 306 -9.95 23.49 13.83
CA LYS A 306 -10.41 24.69 14.57
C LYS A 306 -9.26 25.51 15.15
N LYS A 307 -8.06 24.93 15.34
CA LYS A 307 -6.91 25.63 15.95
C LYS A 307 -6.10 26.39 14.93
N TYR A 308 -5.84 25.76 13.77
CA TYR A 308 -4.93 26.30 12.75
C TYR A 308 -5.63 26.66 11.44
N GLY A 309 -6.95 26.44 11.34
CA GLY A 309 -7.72 26.63 10.11
C GLY A 309 -7.52 25.52 9.09
N GLY A 310 -8.39 25.48 8.07
CA GLY A 310 -8.37 24.45 7.04
C GLY A 310 -8.80 23.08 7.56
N VAL A 311 -8.28 22.00 6.94
CA VAL A 311 -8.65 20.62 7.26
C VAL A 311 -7.44 19.84 7.79
N LYS A 312 -7.73 18.78 8.56
CA LYS A 312 -6.75 17.82 9.07
C LYS A 312 -7.32 16.40 9.02
N PRO A 313 -6.49 15.35 9.13
CA PRO A 313 -6.99 13.98 9.23
C PRO A 313 -7.98 13.80 10.38
N LEU A 314 -9.04 13.06 10.15
CA LEU A 314 -9.97 12.61 11.18
C LEU A 314 -9.40 11.36 11.85
N ARG A 315 -8.53 11.57 12.83
CA ARG A 315 -7.79 10.52 13.52
C ARG A 315 -8.63 9.74 14.54
N THR A 316 -8.17 8.57 14.92
CA THR A 316 -8.86 7.69 15.88
C THR A 316 -8.96 8.31 17.27
N PHE A 317 -7.87 8.94 17.74
CA PHE A 317 -7.84 9.64 19.03
C PHE A 317 -7.25 11.04 18.91
N ASN A 318 -7.73 11.96 19.76
CA ASN A 318 -7.06 13.22 20.04
C ASN A 318 -6.66 13.22 21.53
N GLY A 319 -5.38 12.96 21.81
CA GLY A 319 -4.93 12.56 23.15
C GLY A 319 -5.62 11.27 23.56
N LEU A 320 -6.34 11.27 24.69
CA LEU A 320 -7.13 10.11 25.14
C LEU A 320 -8.60 10.15 24.68
N ARG A 321 -9.02 11.24 24.00
CA ARG A 321 -10.40 11.37 23.53
C ARG A 321 -10.60 10.62 22.23
N TYR A 322 -11.45 9.59 22.26
CA TYR A 322 -11.86 8.82 21.09
C TYR A 322 -12.68 9.66 20.10
N GLN A 323 -12.24 9.74 18.82
CA GLN A 323 -12.84 10.54 17.76
C GLN A 323 -13.67 9.72 16.76
N ARG A 324 -13.59 8.39 16.80
CA ARG A 324 -14.19 7.46 15.83
C ARG A 324 -13.63 7.62 14.41
N GLY A 325 -12.47 8.22 14.27
CA GLY A 325 -11.85 8.51 12.99
C GLY A 325 -11.06 7.34 12.39
N PHE A 326 -10.25 7.67 11.43
CA PHE A 326 -9.52 6.76 10.56
C PHE A 326 -8.06 6.64 11.00
N SER A 327 -7.22 7.57 10.58
CA SER A 327 -5.81 7.67 10.94
C SER A 327 -5.41 9.14 11.09
N ASP A 328 -4.28 9.41 11.74
CA ASP A 328 -3.62 10.72 11.71
C ASP A 328 -2.72 10.91 10.49
N HIS A 329 -2.57 9.88 9.67
CA HIS A 329 -2.00 9.90 8.34
C HIS A 329 -3.10 9.74 7.29
N LEU A 330 -2.85 10.20 6.07
CA LEU A 330 -3.70 9.98 4.91
C LEU A 330 -3.03 9.01 3.94
N PRO A 331 -3.80 8.12 3.28
CA PRO A 331 -3.24 7.14 2.37
C PRO A 331 -2.47 7.79 1.22
N LEU A 332 -1.29 7.26 0.94
CA LEU A 332 -0.45 7.64 -0.18
C LEU A 332 -0.61 6.63 -1.29
N VAL A 333 -0.98 7.08 -2.49
CA VAL A 333 -1.31 6.21 -3.63
C VAL A 333 -0.30 6.39 -4.75
N VAL A 334 0.16 5.27 -5.31
CA VAL A 334 1.05 5.21 -6.47
C VAL A 334 0.47 4.26 -7.50
N CYS A 335 0.26 4.76 -8.73
CA CYS A 335 -0.19 3.97 -9.87
C CYS A 335 0.98 3.76 -10.84
N PHE A 336 1.24 2.51 -11.19
CA PHE A 336 2.23 2.09 -12.17
C PHE A 336 1.54 1.68 -13.49
N GLN A 337 2.23 1.88 -14.61
CA GLN A 337 1.81 1.43 -15.95
C GLN A 337 2.75 0.38 -16.49
#